data_c4922dcfd74e3272e3661a7b4d17530d
#
_entry.id   c4922dcfd74e3272e3661a7b4d17530d
#
_cell.length_a   1.000
_cell.length_b   1.000
_cell.length_c   1.000
_cell.angle_alpha   90.00
_cell.angle_beta   90.00
_cell.angle_gamma   90.00
#
_symmetry.space_group_name_H-M   'P 1'
#
loop_
_entity.id
_entity.type
_entity.pdbx_description
1 polymer ?
#
loop_
_entity_poly.entity_id
_entity_poly.type
_entity_poly.pdbx_seq_one_letter_code
_entity_poly.pdbx_strand_id
1 'polypeptide(L)'
;MHEVRQNKPYGKVASGKRNSKKRYVTYRKTNKRKAQIPPEVKESVRIAFLGGINEIGKNMTLYEYGNDMFLVDCGLAFPDADLPGVDLVIPDFSYVEHNADKIKGIIITHGHEDHIGGLAYLLKKVNIPIYATKLTIGLIKGKLEEHRLLNSAKLVEIKPRDNITHGSFNIEMIHVNHSIPDAVGLAIRCPAGVIIQTGDFKIDTTPVDGDMIDLSRFAEYGRKGVLALLSDSTNAERPGYT
;
A
#
# COMPACT_ATOMS: atom_id res chain seq x y z
N MET A 1 2.04 -10.55 51.11
CA MET A 1 0.79 -11.30 51.33
C MET A 1 -0.15 -10.98 50.18
N HIS A 2 -0.25 -11.88 49.18
CA HIS A 2 -1.24 -11.78 48.14
C HIS A 2 -2.02 -13.09 48.06
N GLU A 3 -3.33 -12.98 48.28
CA GLU A 3 -4.25 -14.11 48.26
C GLU A 3 -4.45 -14.67 46.87
N VAL A 4 -4.25 -15.97 46.74
CA VAL A 4 -4.57 -16.76 45.56
C VAL A 4 -6.00 -17.24 45.67
N ARG A 5 -6.92 -16.82 44.79
CA ARG A 5 -8.29 -17.34 44.72
C ARG A 5 -8.30 -18.64 43.91
N GLN A 6 -8.73 -19.71 44.56
CA GLN A 6 -8.92 -21.03 43.97
C GLN A 6 -10.19 -21.08 43.11
N ASN A 7 -10.06 -21.69 41.91
CA ASN A 7 -11.18 -22.01 41.01
C ASN A 7 -12.00 -23.21 41.54
N LYS A 8 -13.32 -23.10 41.51
CA LYS A 8 -14.27 -24.20 41.79
C LYS A 8 -14.47 -25.09 40.57
N PRO A 9 -14.70 -26.40 40.75
CA PRO A 9 -14.81 -27.36 39.65
C PRO A 9 -16.20 -27.33 38.97
N TYR A 10 -16.18 -27.63 37.66
CA TYR A 10 -17.35 -27.70 36.78
C TYR A 10 -18.33 -28.83 37.16
N GLY A 11 -19.62 -28.50 37.23
CA GLY A 11 -20.70 -29.44 37.39
C GLY A 11 -21.02 -30.27 36.15
N LYS A 12 -21.46 -31.53 36.37
CA LYS A 12 -21.81 -32.51 35.33
C LYS A 12 -22.99 -32.01 34.48
N VAL A 13 -22.83 -32.11 33.14
CA VAL A 13 -23.89 -31.82 32.18
C VAL A 13 -24.68 -33.08 31.89
N ALA A 14 -26.01 -33.01 32.07
CA ALA A 14 -26.97 -34.07 31.75
C ALA A 14 -27.15 -34.23 30.20
N SER A 15 -27.20 -35.48 29.73
CA SER A 15 -27.43 -35.87 28.35
C SER A 15 -28.90 -35.65 27.94
N GLY A 16 -29.18 -34.58 27.19
CA GLY A 16 -30.46 -34.35 26.55
C GLY A 16 -30.37 -34.62 25.06
N LYS A 17 -31.26 -35.46 24.51
CA LYS A 17 -31.40 -35.75 23.08
C LYS A 17 -31.69 -34.45 22.31
N ARG A 18 -30.78 -34.02 21.44
CA ARG A 18 -30.95 -32.88 20.56
C ARG A 18 -31.65 -33.28 19.26
N ASN A 19 -32.92 -32.86 19.10
CA ASN A 19 -33.58 -32.77 17.79
C ASN A 19 -32.86 -31.72 16.93
N SER A 20 -32.26 -32.15 15.83
CA SER A 20 -31.59 -31.29 14.87
C SER A 20 -32.60 -30.55 13.99
N LYS A 21 -33.11 -29.40 14.41
CA LYS A 21 -33.75 -28.45 13.50
C LYS A 21 -32.61 -27.62 12.85
N LYS A 22 -32.36 -27.83 11.56
CA LYS A 22 -31.47 -26.97 10.77
C LYS A 22 -31.97 -25.52 10.84
N ARG A 23 -31.25 -24.67 11.56
CA ARG A 23 -31.46 -23.22 11.53
C ARG A 23 -30.80 -22.67 10.26
N TYR A 24 -31.60 -22.31 9.28
CA TYR A 24 -31.14 -21.49 8.18
C TYR A 24 -30.95 -20.06 8.69
N VAL A 25 -29.72 -19.57 8.70
CA VAL A 25 -29.44 -18.16 8.93
C VAL A 25 -29.71 -17.43 7.62
N THR A 26 -30.88 -16.80 7.53
CA THR A 26 -31.17 -15.88 6.44
C THR A 26 -30.40 -14.58 6.68
N TYR A 27 -29.36 -14.34 5.87
CA TYR A 27 -28.72 -13.03 5.82
C TYR A 27 -29.74 -12.02 5.26
N ARG A 28 -30.27 -11.16 6.13
CA ARG A 28 -31.00 -9.98 5.69
C ARG A 28 -30.03 -9.14 4.86
N LYS A 29 -30.33 -8.97 3.56
CA LYS A 29 -29.66 -7.95 2.74
C LYS A 29 -29.92 -6.61 3.43
N THR A 30 -28.93 -6.12 4.17
CA THR A 30 -28.94 -4.73 4.61
C THR A 30 -28.88 -3.89 3.34
N ASN A 31 -29.92 -3.10 3.08
CA ASN A 31 -29.86 -2.05 2.06
C ASN A 31 -28.59 -1.22 2.38
N LYS A 32 -27.54 -1.40 1.58
CA LYS A 32 -26.40 -0.51 1.58
C LYS A 32 -26.96 0.87 1.24
N ARG A 33 -27.18 1.71 2.24
CA ARG A 33 -27.31 3.15 2.01
C ARG A 33 -26.08 3.50 1.19
N LYS A 34 -26.28 3.93 -0.07
CA LYS A 34 -25.21 4.58 -0.83
C LYS A 34 -24.70 5.68 0.10
N ALA A 35 -23.47 5.58 0.53
CA ALA A 35 -22.82 6.66 1.28
C ALA A 35 -23.01 7.89 0.36
N GLN A 36 -23.80 8.87 0.82
CA GLN A 36 -23.87 10.13 0.13
C GLN A 36 -22.50 10.77 0.29
N ILE A 37 -21.75 10.77 -0.82
CA ILE A 37 -20.51 11.53 -0.91
C ILE A 37 -20.91 12.97 -0.61
N PRO A 38 -20.28 13.62 0.39
CA PRO A 38 -20.54 15.05 0.64
C PRO A 38 -20.37 15.84 -0.68
N PRO A 39 -21.11 16.92 -0.89
CA PRO A 39 -20.96 17.73 -2.09
C PRO A 39 -19.48 18.09 -2.26
N GLU A 40 -18.99 17.91 -3.46
CA GLU A 40 -17.61 18.03 -3.90
C GLU A 40 -16.94 19.26 -3.27
N VAL A 41 -16.11 19.04 -2.27
CA VAL A 41 -15.18 20.07 -1.81
C VAL A 41 -14.13 20.14 -2.93
N LYS A 42 -14.26 21.15 -3.80
CA LYS A 42 -13.45 21.32 -5.03
C LYS A 42 -11.93 21.41 -4.82
N GLU A 43 -11.45 21.31 -3.59
CA GLU A 43 -10.07 21.54 -3.19
C GLU A 43 -9.47 20.42 -2.32
N SER A 44 -10.11 19.28 -2.19
CA SER A 44 -9.61 18.17 -1.38
C SER A 44 -8.95 17.08 -2.21
N VAL A 45 -7.75 16.66 -1.80
CA VAL A 45 -7.16 15.42 -2.26
C VAL A 45 -7.69 14.26 -1.40
N ARG A 46 -8.02 13.14 -2.03
CA ARG A 46 -8.39 11.90 -1.35
C ARG A 46 -7.22 10.94 -1.39
N ILE A 47 -6.97 10.30 -0.26
CA ILE A 47 -5.98 9.23 -0.12
C ILE A 47 -6.74 8.00 0.36
N ALA A 48 -6.65 6.91 -0.40
CA ALA A 48 -7.25 5.63 -0.05
C ALA A 48 -6.17 4.57 0.06
N PHE A 49 -6.09 3.93 1.23
CA PHE A 49 -5.21 2.79 1.45
C PHE A 49 -5.97 1.52 1.05
N LEU A 50 -5.53 0.88 -0.02
CA LEU A 50 -6.10 -0.38 -0.51
C LEU A 50 -5.44 -1.60 0.12
N GLY A 51 -4.31 -1.39 0.79
CA GLY A 51 -3.56 -2.32 1.61
C GLY A 51 -2.42 -1.62 2.35
N GLY A 52 -1.78 -2.28 3.31
CA GLY A 52 -0.63 -1.76 4.06
C GLY A 52 -0.98 -0.86 5.26
N ILE A 53 -2.24 -0.75 5.67
CA ILE A 53 -2.65 -0.03 6.88
C ILE A 53 -2.99 -1.01 8.00
N ASN A 54 -2.35 -0.84 9.16
CA ASN A 54 -2.45 -1.74 10.32
C ASN A 54 -2.07 -3.21 10.01
N GLU A 55 -1.25 -3.41 8.99
CA GLU A 55 -0.75 -4.71 8.56
C GLU A 55 0.63 -4.55 7.93
N ILE A 56 1.38 -5.63 7.81
CA ILE A 56 2.63 -5.69 7.04
C ILE A 56 2.33 -6.34 5.69
N GLY A 57 2.79 -5.69 4.63
CA GLY A 57 2.58 -6.18 3.26
C GLY A 57 1.35 -5.60 2.57
N LYS A 58 1.11 -6.03 1.33
CA LYS A 58 0.04 -5.56 0.44
C LYS A 58 0.02 -4.05 0.25
N ASN A 59 1.16 -3.38 0.33
CA ASN A 59 1.23 -1.93 0.23
C ASN A 59 0.61 -1.46 -1.09
N MET A 60 -0.44 -0.66 -0.99
CA MET A 60 -1.10 -0.05 -2.13
C MET A 60 -1.88 1.19 -1.70
N THR A 61 -1.47 2.35 -2.20
CA THR A 61 -2.10 3.63 -1.89
C THR A 61 -2.63 4.26 -3.17
N LEU A 62 -3.85 4.77 -3.14
CA LEU A 62 -4.47 5.52 -4.23
C LEU A 62 -4.59 6.99 -3.85
N TYR A 63 -4.21 7.86 -4.77
CA TYR A 63 -4.39 9.31 -4.70
C TYR A 63 -5.38 9.76 -5.74
N GLU A 64 -6.34 10.59 -5.32
CA GLU A 64 -7.38 11.14 -6.19
C GLU A 64 -7.53 12.65 -5.98
N TYR A 65 -7.53 13.41 -7.08
CA TYR A 65 -7.89 14.82 -7.09
C TYR A 65 -8.74 15.11 -8.34
N GLY A 66 -9.99 15.49 -8.14
CA GLY A 66 -10.94 15.65 -9.24
C GLY A 66 -11.13 14.35 -10.03
N ASN A 67 -10.75 14.36 -11.30
CA ASN A 67 -10.83 13.19 -12.18
C ASN A 67 -9.47 12.49 -12.38
N ASP A 68 -8.43 12.96 -11.73
CA ASP A 68 -7.10 12.38 -11.88
C ASP A 68 -6.80 11.46 -10.70
N MET A 69 -6.34 10.26 -11.01
CA MET A 69 -5.93 9.26 -10.05
C MET A 69 -4.56 8.66 -10.42
N PHE A 70 -3.80 8.28 -9.42
CA PHE A 70 -2.63 7.41 -9.58
C PHE A 70 -2.45 6.52 -8.35
N LEU A 71 -1.66 5.47 -8.52
CA LEU A 71 -1.36 4.48 -7.49
C LEU A 71 0.10 4.60 -7.05
N VAL A 72 0.36 4.27 -5.81
CA VAL A 72 1.70 4.04 -5.28
C VAL A 72 1.74 2.64 -4.71
N ASP A 73 2.66 1.83 -5.23
CA ASP A 73 2.90 0.44 -4.92
C ASP A 73 1.70 -0.49 -5.21
N CYS A 74 1.98 -1.77 -5.36
CA CYS A 74 0.99 -2.84 -5.52
C CYS A 74 1.62 -4.14 -5.03
N GLY A 75 1.65 -4.27 -3.73
CA GLY A 75 2.32 -5.37 -3.04
C GLY A 75 1.45 -6.61 -2.85
N LEU A 76 2.08 -7.63 -2.31
CA LEU A 76 1.41 -8.80 -1.76
C LEU A 76 1.76 -8.96 -0.27
N ALA A 77 1.03 -9.82 0.42
CA ALA A 77 1.39 -10.35 1.72
C ALA A 77 1.37 -11.88 1.67
N PHE A 78 2.17 -12.50 2.52
CA PHE A 78 2.09 -13.94 2.73
C PHE A 78 0.99 -14.24 3.75
N PRO A 79 0.22 -15.33 3.55
CA PRO A 79 -0.87 -15.67 4.45
C PRO A 79 -0.36 -16.09 5.83
N ASP A 80 -1.10 -15.73 6.86
CA ASP A 80 -0.89 -16.24 8.21
C ASP A 80 -1.32 -17.71 8.32
N ALA A 81 -0.95 -18.36 9.43
CA ALA A 81 -1.26 -19.76 9.72
C ALA A 81 -2.78 -20.06 9.72
N ASP A 82 -3.61 -19.05 9.89
CA ASP A 82 -5.08 -19.15 9.89
C ASP A 82 -5.69 -19.27 8.49
N LEU A 83 -4.89 -19.16 7.42
CA LEU A 83 -5.32 -19.26 6.02
C LEU A 83 -4.70 -20.48 5.31
N PRO A 84 -5.00 -21.71 5.74
CA PRO A 84 -4.43 -22.91 5.14
C PRO A 84 -4.85 -23.05 3.67
N GLY A 85 -3.88 -23.32 2.77
CA GLY A 85 -4.11 -23.50 1.34
C GLY A 85 -4.19 -22.18 0.54
N VAL A 86 -3.88 -21.03 1.17
CA VAL A 86 -3.69 -19.76 0.49
C VAL A 86 -2.19 -19.55 0.29
N ASP A 87 -1.75 -19.29 -0.93
CA ASP A 87 -0.34 -19.08 -1.26
C ASP A 87 0.10 -17.62 -1.06
N LEU A 88 -0.79 -16.67 -1.34
CA LEU A 88 -0.53 -15.24 -1.23
C LEU A 88 -1.82 -14.43 -1.05
N VAL A 89 -1.69 -13.24 -0.50
CA VAL A 89 -2.79 -12.28 -0.31
C VAL A 89 -2.46 -11.00 -1.06
N ILE A 90 -3.42 -10.50 -1.84
CA ILE A 90 -3.29 -9.27 -2.63
C ILE A 90 -4.35 -8.25 -2.24
N PRO A 91 -4.15 -6.95 -2.53
CA PRO A 91 -5.19 -5.94 -2.36
C PRO A 91 -6.45 -6.23 -3.17
N ASP A 92 -7.60 -5.71 -2.72
CA ASP A 92 -8.82 -5.72 -3.53
C ASP A 92 -8.75 -4.62 -4.60
N PHE A 93 -8.68 -5.03 -5.86
CA PHE A 93 -8.58 -4.13 -7.01
C PHE A 93 -9.93 -3.58 -7.49
N SER A 94 -11.04 -3.93 -6.87
CA SER A 94 -12.39 -3.56 -7.34
C SER A 94 -12.56 -2.05 -7.53
N TYR A 95 -12.01 -1.23 -6.63
CA TYR A 95 -12.06 0.22 -6.77
C TYR A 95 -11.22 0.73 -7.94
N VAL A 96 -10.06 0.12 -8.17
CA VAL A 96 -9.16 0.43 -9.28
C VAL A 96 -9.81 0.05 -10.62
N GLU A 97 -10.41 -1.14 -10.70
CA GLU A 97 -11.12 -1.61 -11.89
C GLU A 97 -12.28 -0.67 -12.28
N HIS A 98 -13.06 -0.20 -11.30
CA HIS A 98 -14.19 0.71 -11.55
C HIS A 98 -13.77 2.13 -11.98
N ASN A 99 -12.54 2.53 -11.72
CA ASN A 99 -12.01 3.86 -12.03
C ASN A 99 -10.81 3.83 -12.99
N ALA A 100 -10.65 2.74 -13.74
CA ALA A 100 -9.47 2.50 -14.57
C ALA A 100 -9.18 3.63 -15.58
N ASP A 101 -10.22 4.27 -16.09
CA ASP A 101 -10.15 5.40 -17.03
C ASP A 101 -9.52 6.66 -16.42
N LYS A 102 -9.62 6.83 -15.10
CA LYS A 102 -9.05 7.96 -14.36
C LYS A 102 -7.62 7.74 -13.90
N ILE A 103 -7.18 6.48 -13.84
CA ILE A 103 -5.87 6.12 -13.31
C ILE A 103 -4.79 6.32 -14.38
N LYS A 104 -3.88 7.24 -14.12
CA LYS A 104 -2.83 7.64 -15.07
C LYS A 104 -1.59 6.74 -15.03
N GLY A 105 -1.41 5.98 -13.97
CA GLY A 105 -0.31 5.05 -13.78
C GLY A 105 -0.10 4.66 -12.34
N ILE A 106 0.92 3.87 -12.12
CA ILE A 106 1.39 3.45 -10.79
C ILE A 106 2.88 3.75 -10.64
N ILE A 107 3.26 4.29 -9.51
CA ILE A 107 4.65 4.56 -9.15
C ILE A 107 5.05 3.53 -8.09
N ILE A 108 6.17 2.88 -8.30
CA ILE A 108 6.71 1.88 -7.38
C ILE A 108 7.89 2.49 -6.62
N THR A 109 7.80 2.46 -5.30
CA THR A 109 8.83 3.03 -4.43
C THR A 109 10.11 2.20 -4.43
N HIS A 110 10.00 0.88 -4.40
CA HIS A 110 11.14 -0.04 -4.44
C HIS A 110 10.70 -1.48 -4.77
N GLY A 111 11.66 -2.40 -4.87
CA GLY A 111 11.45 -3.73 -5.46
C GLY A 111 11.13 -4.87 -4.50
N HIS A 112 10.71 -4.63 -3.25
CA HIS A 112 10.28 -5.71 -2.35
C HIS A 112 8.91 -6.28 -2.73
N GLU A 113 8.66 -7.53 -2.37
CA GLU A 113 7.44 -8.26 -2.72
C GLU A 113 6.16 -7.61 -2.22
N ASP A 114 6.21 -7.03 -1.06
CA ASP A 114 5.09 -6.32 -0.43
C ASP A 114 4.81 -4.94 -1.08
N HIS A 115 5.61 -4.56 -2.10
CA HIS A 115 5.42 -3.36 -2.94
C HIS A 115 5.22 -3.68 -4.42
N ILE A 116 5.73 -4.82 -4.94
CA ILE A 116 5.59 -5.17 -6.37
C ILE A 116 4.83 -6.48 -6.62
N GLY A 117 4.64 -7.32 -5.60
CA GLY A 117 4.14 -8.68 -5.78
C GLY A 117 2.72 -8.79 -6.32
N GLY A 118 1.88 -7.76 -6.11
CA GLY A 118 0.52 -7.68 -6.63
C GLY A 118 0.42 -7.22 -8.09
N LEU A 119 1.49 -6.64 -8.67
CA LEU A 119 1.47 -5.99 -9.99
C LEU A 119 0.96 -6.89 -11.12
N ALA A 120 1.42 -8.13 -11.19
CA ALA A 120 1.00 -9.04 -12.26
C ALA A 120 -0.51 -9.35 -12.18
N TYR A 121 -1.07 -9.38 -10.99
CA TYR A 121 -2.51 -9.58 -10.79
C TYR A 121 -3.32 -8.33 -11.14
N LEU A 122 -2.81 -7.15 -10.77
CA LEU A 122 -3.40 -5.87 -11.14
C LEU A 122 -3.43 -5.70 -12.67
N LEU A 123 -2.31 -5.94 -13.36
CA LEU A 123 -2.21 -5.75 -14.81
C LEU A 123 -3.10 -6.68 -15.62
N LYS A 124 -3.51 -7.83 -15.08
CA LYS A 124 -4.54 -8.70 -15.70
C LYS A 124 -5.92 -8.04 -15.70
N LYS A 125 -6.15 -7.06 -14.83
CA LYS A 125 -7.40 -6.34 -14.66
C LYS A 125 -7.36 -4.95 -15.30
N VAL A 126 -6.30 -4.20 -15.02
CA VAL A 126 -6.13 -2.82 -15.46
C VAL A 126 -4.69 -2.62 -15.93
N ASN A 127 -4.49 -2.48 -17.25
CA ASN A 127 -3.16 -2.28 -17.82
C ASN A 127 -2.80 -0.78 -17.84
N ILE A 128 -2.09 -0.35 -16.82
CA ILE A 128 -1.63 1.04 -16.62
C ILE A 128 -0.11 1.13 -16.69
N PRO A 129 0.48 2.31 -17.03
CA PRO A 129 1.92 2.51 -17.01
C PRO A 129 2.48 2.34 -15.60
N ILE A 130 3.63 1.67 -15.51
CA ILE A 130 4.38 1.45 -14.27
C ILE A 130 5.66 2.29 -14.32
N TYR A 131 5.86 3.12 -13.32
CA TYR A 131 7.03 3.97 -13.14
C TYR A 131 7.85 3.43 -11.97
N ALA A 132 9.11 3.08 -12.20
CA ALA A 132 9.98 2.56 -11.17
C ALA A 132 11.46 2.82 -11.49
N THR A 133 12.33 2.73 -10.49
CA THR A 133 13.77 2.83 -10.67
C THR A 133 14.33 1.62 -11.41
N LYS A 134 15.55 1.73 -11.90
CA LYS A 134 16.18 0.75 -12.79
C LYS A 134 16.21 -0.67 -12.22
N LEU A 135 16.65 -0.81 -10.96
CA LEU A 135 16.69 -2.12 -10.30
C LEU A 135 15.27 -2.68 -10.13
N THR A 136 14.35 -1.85 -9.63
CA THR A 136 12.94 -2.21 -9.45
C THR A 136 12.29 -2.64 -10.78
N ILE A 137 12.56 -1.93 -11.88
CA ILE A 137 12.13 -2.35 -13.24
C ILE A 137 12.67 -3.75 -13.60
N GLY A 138 13.94 -4.03 -13.26
CA GLY A 138 14.53 -5.35 -13.49
C GLY A 138 13.76 -6.47 -12.77
N LEU A 139 13.42 -6.26 -11.50
CA LEU A 139 12.64 -7.21 -10.69
C LEU A 139 11.21 -7.37 -11.23
N ILE A 140 10.55 -6.26 -11.57
CA ILE A 140 9.20 -6.28 -12.16
C ILE A 140 9.19 -7.06 -13.49
N LYS A 141 10.19 -6.90 -14.34
CA LYS A 141 10.29 -7.64 -15.62
C LYS A 141 10.27 -9.14 -15.39
N GLY A 142 11.05 -9.66 -14.44
CA GLY A 142 11.06 -11.09 -14.11
C GLY A 142 9.66 -11.59 -13.74
N LYS A 143 8.97 -10.87 -12.85
CA LYS A 143 7.59 -11.22 -12.44
C LYS A 143 6.60 -11.18 -13.59
N LEU A 144 6.67 -10.17 -14.43
CA LEU A 144 5.77 -10.03 -15.57
C LEU A 144 6.02 -11.09 -16.63
N GLU A 145 7.26 -11.55 -16.78
CA GLU A 145 7.62 -12.65 -17.67
C GLU A 145 7.01 -13.97 -17.22
N GLU A 146 7.10 -14.32 -15.93
CA GLU A 146 6.45 -15.48 -15.33
C GLU A 146 4.94 -15.50 -15.60
N HIS A 147 4.31 -14.34 -15.55
CA HIS A 147 2.87 -14.18 -15.83
C HIS A 147 2.54 -13.95 -17.29
N ARG A 148 3.52 -13.93 -18.22
CA ARG A 148 3.38 -13.66 -19.66
C ARG A 148 2.77 -12.28 -19.97
N LEU A 149 3.04 -11.29 -19.13
CA LEU A 149 2.53 -9.92 -19.25
C LEU A 149 3.58 -8.91 -19.71
N LEU A 150 4.86 -9.29 -19.77
CA LEU A 150 5.96 -8.37 -20.06
C LEU A 150 5.76 -7.60 -21.38
N ASN A 151 5.32 -8.28 -22.44
CA ASN A 151 5.13 -7.66 -23.75
C ASN A 151 3.97 -6.67 -23.82
N SER A 152 3.01 -6.75 -22.91
CA SER A 152 1.86 -5.84 -22.84
C SER A 152 2.05 -4.72 -21.83
N ALA A 153 2.99 -4.86 -20.90
CA ALA A 153 3.24 -3.90 -19.85
C ALA A 153 3.98 -2.67 -20.36
N LYS A 154 3.58 -1.50 -19.88
CA LYS A 154 4.26 -0.24 -20.16
C LYS A 154 5.13 0.14 -18.96
N LEU A 155 6.41 -0.14 -19.05
CA LEU A 155 7.41 0.15 -18.03
C LEU A 155 8.16 1.45 -18.38
N VAL A 156 8.24 2.35 -17.41
CA VAL A 156 8.91 3.65 -17.53
C VAL A 156 9.96 3.74 -16.44
N GLU A 157 11.23 3.80 -16.83
CA GLU A 157 12.33 3.98 -15.89
C GLU A 157 12.36 5.42 -15.39
N ILE A 158 12.50 5.57 -14.07
CA ILE A 158 12.66 6.83 -13.35
C ILE A 158 13.89 6.77 -12.44
N LYS A 159 14.30 7.92 -11.94
CA LYS A 159 15.40 8.06 -10.99
C LYS A 159 15.12 9.17 -9.99
N PRO A 160 15.86 9.22 -8.87
CA PRO A 160 15.77 10.33 -7.92
C PRO A 160 15.87 11.70 -8.61
N ARG A 161 15.07 12.64 -8.15
CA ARG A 161 14.89 14.00 -8.70
C ARG A 161 14.08 14.10 -10.00
N ASP A 162 13.72 12.99 -10.63
CA ASP A 162 12.74 13.05 -11.71
C ASP A 162 11.39 13.53 -11.21
N ASN A 163 10.64 14.16 -12.12
CA ASN A 163 9.28 14.62 -11.87
C ASN A 163 8.34 14.02 -12.91
N ILE A 164 7.25 13.41 -12.44
CA ILE A 164 6.17 12.90 -13.29
C ILE A 164 4.94 13.77 -13.12
N THR A 165 4.27 14.08 -14.22
CA THR A 165 2.98 14.77 -14.17
C THR A 165 1.86 13.81 -14.57
N HIS A 166 0.92 13.60 -13.68
CA HIS A 166 -0.31 12.83 -13.88
C HIS A 166 -1.52 13.73 -13.65
N GLY A 167 -2.02 14.35 -14.71
CA GLY A 167 -3.12 15.31 -14.60
C GLY A 167 -2.79 16.44 -13.62
N SER A 168 -3.57 16.57 -12.56
CA SER A 168 -3.39 17.56 -11.49
C SER A 168 -2.22 17.27 -10.53
N PHE A 169 -1.60 16.10 -10.64
CA PHE A 169 -0.50 15.72 -9.76
C PHE A 169 0.86 15.95 -10.44
N ASN A 170 1.80 16.50 -9.69
CA ASN A 170 3.22 16.50 -10.05
C ASN A 170 4.00 15.83 -8.93
N ILE A 171 4.71 14.75 -9.27
CA ILE A 171 5.29 13.82 -8.31
C ILE A 171 6.80 13.77 -8.53
N GLU A 172 7.55 14.15 -7.50
CA GLU A 172 9.01 14.10 -7.48
C GLU A 172 9.48 12.90 -6.69
N MET A 173 10.45 12.15 -7.23
CA MET A 173 11.14 11.05 -6.57
C MET A 173 12.27 11.58 -5.73
N ILE A 174 12.32 11.17 -4.45
CA ILE A 174 13.36 11.55 -3.50
C ILE A 174 14.12 10.29 -3.10
N HIS A 175 15.45 10.31 -3.20
CA HIS A 175 16.26 9.15 -2.79
C HIS A 175 16.10 8.84 -1.30
N VAL A 176 15.86 7.57 -0.98
CA VAL A 176 15.85 7.05 0.39
C VAL A 176 16.73 5.80 0.49
N ASN A 177 17.32 5.57 1.67
CA ASN A 177 17.99 4.31 1.95
C ASN A 177 16.98 3.29 2.50
N HIS A 178 17.14 2.07 2.06
CA HIS A 178 16.39 0.93 2.57
C HIS A 178 17.27 -0.33 2.53
N SER A 179 16.71 -1.51 2.78
CA SER A 179 17.43 -2.80 2.69
C SER A 179 17.63 -3.28 1.24
N ILE A 180 17.06 -2.57 0.27
CA ILE A 180 17.25 -2.77 -1.16
C ILE A 180 17.71 -1.44 -1.79
N PRO A 181 18.65 -1.45 -2.76
CA PRO A 181 19.05 -0.24 -3.48
C PRO A 181 17.92 0.36 -4.33
N ASP A 182 18.14 1.58 -4.81
CA ASP A 182 17.23 2.31 -5.71
C ASP A 182 15.84 2.64 -5.11
N ALA A 183 15.70 2.62 -3.78
CA ALA A 183 14.44 3.01 -3.13
C ALA A 183 14.20 4.52 -3.24
N VAL A 184 12.92 4.91 -3.41
CA VAL A 184 12.50 6.31 -3.47
C VAL A 184 11.30 6.59 -2.59
N GLY A 185 11.33 7.74 -1.92
CA GLY A 185 10.15 8.40 -1.39
C GLY A 185 9.58 9.38 -2.43
N LEU A 186 8.40 9.90 -2.17
CA LEU A 186 7.65 10.73 -3.10
C LEU A 186 7.25 12.07 -2.47
N ALA A 187 7.44 13.17 -3.21
CA ALA A 187 6.78 14.43 -2.93
C ALA A 187 5.68 14.67 -3.97
N ILE A 188 4.45 14.51 -3.54
CA ILE A 188 3.24 14.53 -4.36
C ILE A 188 2.61 15.93 -4.25
N ARG A 189 2.70 16.71 -5.30
CA ARG A 189 2.13 18.06 -5.37
C ARG A 189 0.81 18.01 -6.13
N CYS A 190 -0.22 18.66 -5.59
CA CYS A 190 -1.50 18.89 -6.24
C CYS A 190 -2.02 20.28 -5.84
N PRO A 191 -3.13 20.77 -6.42
CA PRO A 191 -3.68 22.07 -6.04
C PRO A 191 -4.08 22.20 -4.57
N ALA A 192 -4.37 21.09 -3.87
CA ALA A 192 -4.67 21.08 -2.44
C ALA A 192 -3.41 21.27 -1.56
N GLY A 193 -2.22 21.01 -2.07
CA GLY A 193 -0.96 21.11 -1.33
C GLY A 193 0.05 20.02 -1.67
N VAL A 194 0.98 19.80 -0.76
CA VAL A 194 2.05 18.80 -0.90
C VAL A 194 1.84 17.66 0.08
N ILE A 195 1.93 16.44 -0.39
CA ILE A 195 1.93 15.23 0.43
C ILE A 195 3.32 14.58 0.29
N ILE A 196 3.89 14.15 1.40
CA ILE A 196 5.10 13.34 1.40
C ILE A 196 4.71 11.90 1.71
N GLN A 197 5.17 10.95 0.88
CA GLN A 197 5.13 9.52 1.16
C GLN A 197 6.56 9.01 1.18
N THR A 198 7.03 8.47 2.30
CA THR A 198 8.43 8.09 2.44
C THR A 198 8.79 6.85 1.64
N GLY A 199 7.83 5.97 1.33
CA GLY A 199 8.12 4.57 1.07
C GLY A 199 8.77 3.95 2.31
N ASP A 200 9.35 2.78 2.17
CA ASP A 200 10.16 2.17 3.22
C ASP A 200 11.54 2.83 3.25
N PHE A 201 11.98 3.21 4.43
CA PHE A 201 13.23 3.92 4.57
C PHE A 201 13.96 3.62 5.87
N LYS A 202 15.25 3.90 5.86
CA LYS A 202 16.09 4.02 7.05
C LYS A 202 16.96 5.28 6.96
N ILE A 203 17.37 5.81 8.09
CA ILE A 203 18.38 6.88 8.13
C ILE A 203 19.74 6.20 8.35
N ASP A 204 20.47 6.04 7.26
CA ASP A 204 21.79 5.44 7.24
C ASP A 204 22.82 6.50 6.83
N THR A 205 23.79 6.78 7.70
CA THR A 205 24.84 7.77 7.44
C THR A 205 26.08 7.16 6.77
N THR A 206 26.10 5.83 6.61
CA THR A 206 27.19 5.07 6.00
C THR A 206 26.67 3.98 5.07
N PRO A 207 25.81 4.33 4.10
CA PRO A 207 25.20 3.33 3.24
C PRO A 207 26.25 2.62 2.38
N VAL A 208 26.07 1.34 2.13
CA VAL A 208 27.00 0.49 1.36
C VAL A 208 27.03 0.91 -0.12
N ASP A 209 25.92 1.39 -0.64
CA ASP A 209 25.74 1.85 -2.04
C ASP A 209 26.19 3.29 -2.29
N GLY A 210 26.66 3.99 -1.26
CA GLY A 210 27.34 5.28 -1.36
C GLY A 210 26.45 6.52 -1.21
N ASP A 211 25.20 6.47 -1.60
CA ASP A 211 24.28 7.62 -1.53
C ASP A 211 23.46 7.60 -0.23
N MET A 212 23.52 8.70 0.52
CA MET A 212 22.69 8.89 1.72
C MET A 212 21.28 9.34 1.33
N ILE A 213 20.32 9.00 2.17
CA ILE A 213 18.96 9.54 2.08
C ILE A 213 18.98 11.08 1.92
N ASP A 214 18.20 11.59 0.98
CA ASP A 214 18.13 13.03 0.70
C ASP A 214 17.27 13.79 1.71
N LEU A 215 17.74 13.81 2.96
CA LEU A 215 17.07 14.55 4.05
C LEU A 215 16.96 16.04 3.73
N SER A 216 17.87 16.59 2.94
CA SER A 216 17.84 18.01 2.56
C SER A 216 16.59 18.31 1.74
N ARG A 217 16.21 17.40 0.84
CA ARG A 217 15.02 17.57 0.02
C ARG A 217 13.73 17.45 0.82
N PHE A 218 13.66 16.51 1.74
CA PHE A 218 12.55 16.44 2.69
C PHE A 218 12.44 17.71 3.55
N ALA A 219 13.55 18.23 4.04
CA ALA A 219 13.58 19.47 4.82
C ALA A 219 13.15 20.69 4.01
N GLU A 220 13.46 20.78 2.71
CA GLU A 220 12.98 21.84 1.84
C GLU A 220 11.45 21.83 1.72
N TYR A 221 10.83 20.66 1.56
CA TYR A 221 9.38 20.52 1.55
C TYR A 221 8.78 20.85 2.92
N GLY A 222 9.34 20.33 4.00
CA GLY A 222 8.90 20.60 5.36
C GLY A 222 8.88 22.10 5.69
N ARG A 223 9.92 22.85 5.27
CA ARG A 223 9.97 24.32 5.47
C ARG A 223 8.90 25.08 4.71
N LYS A 224 8.47 24.58 3.54
CA LYS A 224 7.39 25.17 2.74
C LYS A 224 5.99 24.80 3.26
N GLY A 225 5.92 23.81 4.11
CA GLY A 225 4.70 23.22 4.63
C GLY A 225 4.21 22.06 3.76
N VAL A 226 3.79 20.97 4.42
CA VAL A 226 3.19 19.78 3.80
C VAL A 226 1.78 19.57 4.34
N LEU A 227 0.89 19.11 3.48
CA LEU A 227 -0.50 18.82 3.83
C LEU A 227 -0.59 17.54 4.69
N ALA A 228 0.19 16.53 4.32
CA ALA A 228 0.27 15.26 5.03
C ALA A 228 1.63 14.60 4.84
N LEU A 229 2.05 13.81 5.83
CA LEU A 229 3.19 12.90 5.78
C LEU A 229 2.67 11.47 5.98
N LEU A 230 2.88 10.62 4.97
CA LEU A 230 2.69 9.19 5.04
C LEU A 230 4.07 8.56 5.23
N SER A 231 4.32 8.03 6.41
CA SER A 231 5.63 7.49 6.76
C SER A 231 5.54 6.00 7.05
N ASP A 232 6.54 5.26 6.59
CA ASP A 232 6.82 3.93 7.13
C ASP A 232 6.88 4.00 8.66
N SER A 233 6.20 3.06 9.29
CA SER A 233 6.14 2.93 10.74
C SER A 233 6.46 1.51 11.22
N THR A 234 7.10 0.73 10.39
CA THR A 234 7.59 -0.62 10.72
C THR A 234 8.50 -0.54 11.94
N ASN A 235 8.21 -1.38 12.94
CA ASN A 235 8.90 -1.40 14.24
C ASN A 235 8.79 -0.09 15.06
N ALA A 236 7.89 0.84 14.77
CA ALA A 236 7.78 2.10 15.51
C ALA A 236 7.52 1.92 17.02
N GLU A 237 6.88 0.82 17.43
CA GLU A 237 6.63 0.48 18.82
C GLU A 237 7.73 -0.38 19.46
N ARG A 238 8.73 -0.80 18.69
CA ARG A 238 9.80 -1.67 19.16
C ARG A 238 10.89 -0.84 19.84
N PRO A 239 11.17 -1.04 21.13
CA PRO A 239 12.22 -0.32 21.81
C PRO A 239 13.61 -0.77 21.32
N GLY A 240 14.54 0.16 21.23
CA GLY A 240 15.95 -0.09 20.84
C GLY A 240 16.33 0.58 19.53
N TYR A 241 17.47 0.17 19.01
CA TYR A 241 18.01 0.64 17.72
C TYR A 241 18.02 -0.54 16.75
N THR A 242 17.89 -0.26 15.48
CA THR A 242 18.03 -1.25 14.38
C THR A 242 19.44 -1.21 13.82
#